data_16b4e49c6408b6881a62eb34a2fb202f
#
_entry.id   16b4e49c6408b6881a62eb34a2fb202f
#
_cell.length_a   1.000
_cell.length_b   1.000
_cell.length_c   1.000
_cell.angle_alpha   90.00
_cell.angle_beta   90.00
_cell.angle_gamma   90.00
#
_symmetry.space_group_name_H-M   'P 1'
#
loop_
_entity.id
_entity.type
_entity.pdbx_description
1 polymer ?
#
loop_
_entity_poly.entity_id
_entity_poly.type
_entity_poly.pdbx_seq_one_letter_code
_entity_poly.pdbx_strand_id
1 'polypeptide(L)'
;MKWWTFRRLLAVAAVLGLLLSATVVGARWWVTANSSDAIYTVDSVPSRSVVLVLGARVDADGRPSAFLAARLDLARELYESGKARVILVSGDHGQPEYNEVDPMRRYLIDAGVPGEHVVGDHAGFDTRDSCVRAKRVFGVDELVVVTQQFHINRAVALCREVGIDAVGVADESVRVHEWQWRYGATREYLANIKALWDVFWDVDPRSLGPYETGVDDALTRSLTGAERHPVRPVEAPWHHGWDE
;
A
#
# COMPACT_ATOMS: atom_id res chain seq x y z
N MET A 1 33.52 9.23 -43.65
CA MET A 1 32.56 8.19 -43.29
C MET A 1 32.30 8.10 -41.78
N LYS A 2 33.29 8.18 -40.88
CA LYS A 2 33.13 8.07 -39.40
C LYS A 2 32.33 9.19 -38.72
N TRP A 3 32.38 10.43 -39.21
CA TRP A 3 31.69 11.57 -38.59
C TRP A 3 30.18 11.56 -38.80
N TRP A 4 29.67 11.06 -39.91
CA TRP A 4 28.25 10.96 -40.18
C TRP A 4 27.53 9.85 -39.38
N THR A 5 28.26 8.73 -39.16
CA THR A 5 27.79 7.67 -38.26
C THR A 5 27.75 8.16 -36.80
N PHE A 6 28.73 8.93 -36.35
CA PHE A 6 28.74 9.52 -35.03
C PHE A 6 27.56 10.49 -34.79
N ARG A 7 27.23 11.37 -35.74
CA ARG A 7 26.08 12.28 -35.67
C ARG A 7 24.75 11.48 -35.60
N ARG A 8 24.62 10.40 -36.35
CA ARG A 8 23.44 9.54 -36.28
C ARG A 8 23.31 8.87 -34.92
N LEU A 9 24.37 8.35 -34.35
CA LEU A 9 24.37 7.76 -33.02
C LEU A 9 23.98 8.78 -31.94
N LEU A 10 24.46 10.01 -32.00
CA LEU A 10 24.09 11.09 -31.11
C LEU A 10 22.58 11.43 -31.25
N ALA A 11 22.08 11.52 -32.49
CA ALA A 11 20.67 11.79 -32.73
C ALA A 11 19.79 10.65 -32.17
N VAL A 12 20.14 9.39 -32.37
CA VAL A 12 19.43 8.25 -31.82
C VAL A 12 19.47 8.28 -30.28
N ALA A 13 20.65 8.53 -29.68
CA ALA A 13 20.77 8.65 -28.23
C ALA A 13 19.90 9.78 -27.67
N ALA A 14 19.87 10.94 -28.34
CA ALA A 14 19.02 12.06 -27.95
C ALA A 14 17.52 11.72 -28.04
N VAL A 15 17.09 11.05 -29.11
CA VAL A 15 15.69 10.59 -29.26
C VAL A 15 15.32 9.58 -28.17
N LEU A 16 16.19 8.60 -27.89
CA LEU A 16 15.95 7.63 -26.81
C LEU A 16 15.89 8.29 -25.43
N GLY A 17 16.78 9.27 -25.18
CA GLY A 17 16.74 10.07 -23.95
C GLY A 17 15.43 10.88 -23.79
N LEU A 18 14.95 11.49 -24.89
CA LEU A 18 13.68 12.20 -24.90
C LEU A 18 12.48 11.24 -24.65
N LEU A 19 12.47 10.08 -25.29
CA LEU A 19 11.41 9.09 -25.11
C LEU A 19 11.39 8.58 -23.67
N LEU A 20 12.56 8.25 -23.09
CA LEU A 20 12.65 7.83 -21.69
C LEU A 20 12.16 8.93 -20.74
N SER A 21 12.59 10.16 -20.95
CA SER A 21 12.14 11.32 -20.15
C SER A 21 10.63 11.51 -20.25
N ALA A 22 10.08 11.45 -21.48
CA ALA A 22 8.63 11.54 -21.68
C ALA A 22 7.86 10.42 -20.97
N THR A 23 8.38 9.20 -20.99
CA THR A 23 7.79 8.06 -20.27
C THR A 23 7.78 8.28 -18.75
N VAL A 24 8.90 8.73 -18.17
CA VAL A 24 8.99 9.03 -16.72
C VAL A 24 8.00 10.14 -16.34
N VAL A 25 7.99 11.24 -17.11
CA VAL A 25 7.11 12.39 -16.86
C VAL A 25 5.65 11.98 -17.02
N GLY A 26 5.32 11.24 -18.08
CA GLY A 26 3.96 10.76 -18.36
C GLY A 26 3.45 9.82 -17.25
N ALA A 27 4.27 8.87 -16.81
CA ALA A 27 3.91 7.97 -15.71
C ALA A 27 3.67 8.73 -14.40
N ARG A 28 4.55 9.68 -14.06
CA ARG A 28 4.37 10.52 -12.88
C ARG A 28 3.12 11.40 -12.97
N TRP A 29 2.89 12.00 -14.14
CA TRP A 29 1.70 12.83 -14.37
C TRP A 29 0.42 11.99 -14.20
N TRP A 30 0.37 10.79 -14.80
CA TRP A 30 -0.78 9.89 -14.67
C TRP A 30 -1.06 9.53 -13.20
N VAL A 31 -0.02 9.15 -12.45
CA VAL A 31 -0.16 8.83 -11.01
C VAL A 31 -0.70 10.04 -10.25
N THR A 32 -0.10 11.23 -10.44
CA THR A 32 -0.51 12.43 -9.72
C THR A 32 -1.93 12.88 -10.11
N ALA A 33 -2.28 12.81 -11.38
CA ALA A 33 -3.62 13.19 -11.87
C ALA A 33 -4.73 12.29 -11.29
N ASN A 34 -4.42 11.03 -10.96
CA ASN A 34 -5.40 10.08 -10.42
C ASN A 34 -5.37 9.94 -8.88
N SER A 35 -4.56 10.74 -8.18
CA SER A 35 -4.41 10.59 -6.72
C SER A 35 -4.32 11.88 -5.92
N SER A 36 -3.91 13.00 -6.51
CA SER A 36 -3.55 14.21 -5.75
C SER A 36 -4.70 14.85 -4.97
N ASP A 37 -5.93 14.62 -5.39
CA ASP A 37 -7.16 15.07 -4.73
C ASP A 37 -7.63 14.17 -3.57
N ALA A 38 -6.91 13.07 -3.32
CA ALA A 38 -7.35 11.99 -2.45
C ALA A 38 -6.36 11.63 -1.34
N ILE A 39 -5.37 12.49 -1.07
CA ILE A 39 -4.41 12.28 0.01
C ILE A 39 -4.79 13.18 1.19
N TYR A 40 -4.94 12.56 2.34
CA TYR A 40 -5.45 13.20 3.56
C TYR A 40 -4.53 12.93 4.76
N THR A 41 -4.78 13.64 5.86
CA THR A 41 -4.30 13.28 7.19
C THR A 41 -5.33 12.39 7.90
N VAL A 42 -4.97 11.76 9.01
CA VAL A 42 -5.90 10.93 9.83
C VAL A 42 -7.15 11.74 10.22
N ASP A 43 -6.99 13.00 10.63
CA ASP A 43 -8.10 13.84 11.07
C ASP A 43 -9.08 14.17 9.94
N SER A 44 -8.55 14.44 8.74
CA SER A 44 -9.32 14.97 7.60
C SER A 44 -9.82 13.89 6.63
N VAL A 45 -9.32 12.66 6.71
CA VAL A 45 -9.72 11.59 5.80
C VAL A 45 -11.22 11.26 5.96
N PRO A 46 -11.96 11.14 4.86
CA PRO A 46 -13.33 10.65 4.91
C PRO A 46 -13.34 9.18 5.38
N SER A 47 -14.34 8.83 6.20
CA SER A 47 -14.49 7.45 6.66
C SER A 47 -14.77 6.51 5.48
N ARG A 48 -14.14 5.34 5.50
CA ARG A 48 -14.34 4.23 4.57
C ARG A 48 -14.52 2.93 5.37
N SER A 49 -15.17 1.95 4.77
CA SER A 49 -15.43 0.68 5.46
C SER A 49 -14.14 -0.09 5.78
N VAL A 50 -13.14 0.02 4.91
CA VAL A 50 -11.90 -0.76 4.97
C VAL A 50 -10.68 0.16 4.94
N VAL A 51 -9.66 -0.16 5.74
CA VAL A 51 -8.30 0.35 5.54
C VAL A 51 -7.43 -0.76 4.93
N LEU A 52 -6.78 -0.47 3.80
CA LEU A 52 -5.82 -1.37 3.13
C LEU A 52 -4.40 -1.00 3.55
N VAL A 53 -3.72 -1.92 4.23
CA VAL A 53 -2.30 -1.80 4.55
C VAL A 53 -1.49 -2.58 3.54
N LEU A 54 -0.65 -1.87 2.78
CA LEU A 54 0.27 -2.51 1.85
C LEU A 54 1.48 -3.05 2.58
N GLY A 55 1.87 -4.29 2.25
CA GLY A 55 3.03 -4.97 2.79
C GLY A 55 4.35 -4.22 2.56
N ALA A 56 5.30 -4.51 3.43
CA ALA A 56 6.70 -4.13 3.33
C ALA A 56 7.52 -5.24 4.01
N ARG A 57 8.83 -5.02 4.12
CA ARG A 57 9.72 -6.04 4.66
C ARG A 57 9.35 -6.47 6.10
N VAL A 58 9.37 -7.77 6.33
CA VAL A 58 9.46 -8.41 7.64
C VAL A 58 10.91 -8.76 7.92
N ASP A 59 11.39 -8.47 9.11
CA ASP A 59 12.78 -8.73 9.50
C ASP A 59 13.00 -10.22 9.82
N ALA A 60 14.25 -10.66 9.89
CA ALA A 60 14.60 -12.08 10.05
C ALA A 60 14.09 -12.71 11.37
N ASP A 61 13.76 -11.89 12.36
CA ASP A 61 13.15 -12.32 13.62
C ASP A 61 11.61 -12.46 13.54
N GLY A 62 11.03 -12.25 12.36
CA GLY A 62 9.59 -12.37 12.10
C GLY A 62 8.77 -11.15 12.54
N ARG A 63 9.41 -10.03 12.89
CA ARG A 63 8.73 -8.79 13.23
C ARG A 63 8.59 -7.86 12.01
N PRO A 64 7.51 -7.06 11.93
CA PRO A 64 7.42 -5.99 10.94
C PRO A 64 8.61 -5.04 11.05
N SER A 65 9.25 -4.70 9.91
CA SER A 65 10.26 -3.64 9.88
C SER A 65 9.68 -2.30 10.35
N ALA A 66 10.52 -1.33 10.72
CA ALA A 66 10.06 -0.01 11.14
C ALA A 66 9.08 0.64 10.12
N PHE A 67 9.33 0.46 8.82
CA PHE A 67 8.44 0.96 7.76
C PHE A 67 7.08 0.26 7.75
N LEU A 68 7.07 -1.05 7.98
CA LEU A 68 5.82 -1.81 8.03
C LEU A 68 5.06 -1.52 9.33
N ALA A 69 5.75 -1.47 10.48
CA ALA A 69 5.16 -1.14 11.77
C ALA A 69 4.46 0.23 11.74
N ALA A 70 5.11 1.25 11.17
CA ALA A 70 4.52 2.59 11.02
C ALA A 70 3.22 2.59 10.19
N ARG A 71 3.12 1.74 9.13
CA ARG A 71 1.86 1.57 8.39
C ARG A 71 0.78 0.93 9.25
N LEU A 72 1.15 -0.10 10.03
CA LEU A 72 0.22 -0.81 10.91
C LEU A 72 -0.29 0.10 12.04
N ASP A 73 0.58 0.91 12.63
CA ASP A 73 0.19 1.90 13.65
C ASP A 73 -0.79 2.93 13.09
N LEU A 74 -0.53 3.43 11.88
CA LEU A 74 -1.41 4.37 11.21
C LEU A 74 -2.77 3.74 10.86
N ALA A 75 -2.79 2.47 10.44
CA ALA A 75 -4.04 1.75 10.19
C ALA A 75 -4.83 1.49 11.47
N ARG A 76 -4.14 1.19 12.57
CA ARG A 76 -4.75 1.06 13.90
C ARG A 76 -5.38 2.39 14.35
N GLU A 77 -4.68 3.52 14.17
CA GLU A 77 -5.20 4.85 14.49
C GLU A 77 -6.49 5.17 13.71
N LEU A 78 -6.53 4.84 12.40
CA LEU A 78 -7.72 4.98 11.58
C LEU A 78 -8.87 4.08 12.04
N TYR A 79 -8.57 2.88 12.49
CA TYR A 79 -9.55 1.96 13.07
C TYR A 79 -10.09 2.48 14.41
N GLU A 80 -9.22 2.87 15.35
CA GLU A 80 -9.58 3.37 16.68
C GLU A 80 -10.36 4.70 16.63
N SER A 81 -10.05 5.56 15.66
CA SER A 81 -10.79 6.80 15.42
C SER A 81 -12.13 6.61 14.68
N GLY A 82 -12.49 5.36 14.34
CA GLY A 82 -13.73 5.04 13.62
C GLY A 82 -13.73 5.47 12.14
N LYS A 83 -12.56 5.79 11.58
CA LYS A 83 -12.41 6.11 10.15
C LYS A 83 -12.48 4.87 9.26
N ALA A 84 -12.17 3.68 9.83
CA ALA A 84 -12.38 2.40 9.20
C ALA A 84 -12.90 1.37 10.22
N ARG A 85 -13.56 0.32 9.73
CA ARG A 85 -14.13 -0.76 10.56
C ARG A 85 -13.38 -2.07 10.43
N VAL A 86 -12.69 -2.27 9.31
CA VAL A 86 -11.93 -3.47 8.99
C VAL A 86 -10.55 -3.08 8.47
N ILE A 87 -9.53 -3.81 8.88
CA ILE A 87 -8.17 -3.67 8.38
C ILE A 87 -7.87 -4.85 7.46
N LEU A 88 -7.65 -4.59 6.17
CA LEU A 88 -7.16 -5.56 5.19
C LEU A 88 -5.65 -5.39 5.06
N VAL A 89 -4.89 -6.36 5.53
CA VAL A 89 -3.42 -6.38 5.36
C VAL A 89 -3.08 -7.23 4.16
N SER A 90 -2.38 -6.65 3.17
CA SER A 90 -2.04 -7.32 1.92
C SER A 90 -0.52 -7.33 1.72
N GLY A 91 0.05 -8.52 1.55
CA GLY A 91 1.49 -8.71 1.45
C GLY A 91 1.88 -9.99 0.73
N ASP A 92 3.20 -10.18 0.59
CA ASP A 92 3.81 -11.32 -0.11
C ASP A 92 3.89 -12.56 0.79
N HIS A 93 3.40 -13.68 0.28
CA HIS A 93 3.59 -15.03 0.80
C HIS A 93 3.88 -16.00 -0.35
N GLY A 94 4.66 -15.55 -1.32
CA GLY A 94 5.01 -16.37 -2.50
C GLY A 94 6.12 -17.40 -2.28
N GLN A 95 6.78 -17.38 -1.10
CA GLN A 95 7.81 -18.34 -0.71
C GLN A 95 7.44 -18.97 0.64
N PRO A 96 7.68 -20.29 0.84
CA PRO A 96 7.28 -20.97 2.07
C PRO A 96 7.89 -20.38 3.34
N GLU A 97 9.10 -19.80 3.23
CA GLU A 97 9.85 -19.23 4.37
C GLU A 97 9.59 -17.74 4.57
N TYR A 98 8.83 -17.07 3.66
CA TYR A 98 8.57 -15.64 3.72
C TYR A 98 7.08 -15.34 3.73
N ASN A 99 6.62 -14.73 4.82
CA ASN A 99 5.23 -14.37 5.03
C ASN A 99 5.16 -12.99 5.68
N GLU A 100 4.61 -12.00 4.98
CA GLU A 100 4.40 -10.67 5.52
C GLU A 100 3.09 -10.56 6.31
N VAL A 101 2.07 -11.28 5.89
CA VAL A 101 0.68 -11.10 6.34
C VAL A 101 0.46 -11.54 7.79
N ASP A 102 0.97 -12.70 8.18
CA ASP A 102 0.76 -13.20 9.55
C ASP A 102 1.45 -12.33 10.61
N PRO A 103 2.69 -11.83 10.40
CA PRO A 103 3.27 -10.80 11.27
C PRO A 103 2.46 -9.51 11.35
N MET A 104 1.91 -9.02 10.23
CA MET A 104 1.07 -7.82 10.20
C MET A 104 -0.21 -8.03 11.03
N ARG A 105 -0.88 -9.16 10.85
CA ARG A 105 -2.07 -9.52 11.62
C ARG A 105 -1.78 -9.63 13.11
N ARG A 106 -0.72 -10.35 13.49
CA ARG A 106 -0.30 -10.48 14.89
C ARG A 106 -0.01 -9.12 15.53
N TYR A 107 0.75 -8.27 14.85
CA TYR A 107 1.06 -6.94 15.32
C TYR A 107 -0.20 -6.12 15.69
N LEU A 108 -1.19 -6.11 14.82
CA LEU A 108 -2.45 -5.38 15.05
C LEU A 108 -3.28 -6.00 16.19
N ILE A 109 -3.33 -7.33 16.27
CA ILE A 109 -4.06 -8.05 17.32
C ILE A 109 -3.39 -7.81 18.68
N ASP A 110 -2.08 -7.90 18.76
CA ASP A 110 -1.31 -7.63 19.96
C ASP A 110 -1.44 -6.15 20.40
N ALA A 111 -1.65 -5.24 19.46
CA ALA A 111 -1.95 -3.84 19.70
C ALA A 111 -3.43 -3.54 20.05
N GLY A 112 -4.26 -4.58 20.21
CA GLY A 112 -5.64 -4.47 20.70
C GLY A 112 -6.73 -4.42 19.64
N VAL A 113 -6.41 -4.54 18.34
CA VAL A 113 -7.43 -4.65 17.29
C VAL A 113 -8.05 -6.04 17.35
N PRO A 114 -9.41 -6.18 17.42
CA PRO A 114 -10.05 -7.49 17.40
C PRO A 114 -9.65 -8.31 16.17
N GLY A 115 -9.22 -9.55 16.37
CA GLY A 115 -8.70 -10.40 15.30
C GLY A 115 -9.72 -10.68 14.17
N GLU A 116 -11.01 -10.65 14.49
CA GLU A 116 -12.12 -10.75 13.54
C GLU A 116 -12.27 -9.52 12.63
N HIS A 117 -11.64 -8.39 12.96
CA HIS A 117 -11.62 -7.18 12.14
C HIS A 117 -10.33 -7.03 11.33
N VAL A 118 -9.37 -7.99 11.44
CA VAL A 118 -8.12 -7.99 10.68
C VAL A 118 -8.12 -9.13 9.68
N VAL A 119 -8.29 -8.79 8.40
CA VAL A 119 -8.32 -9.74 7.28
C VAL A 119 -6.96 -9.76 6.59
N GLY A 120 -6.48 -10.96 6.23
CA GLY A 120 -5.19 -11.14 5.56
C GLY A 120 -5.34 -11.48 4.09
N ASP A 121 -4.64 -10.77 3.22
CA ASP A 121 -4.44 -11.10 1.83
C ASP A 121 -3.00 -11.57 1.60
N HIS A 122 -2.81 -12.86 1.36
CA HIS A 122 -1.50 -13.52 1.23
C HIS A 122 -0.95 -13.53 -0.22
N ALA A 123 -1.62 -12.85 -1.15
CA ALA A 123 -1.20 -12.83 -2.56
C ALA A 123 -1.09 -11.40 -3.11
N GLY A 124 -0.87 -10.43 -2.25
CA GLY A 124 -0.52 -9.05 -2.62
C GLY A 124 0.96 -8.91 -2.98
N PHE A 125 1.41 -9.54 -4.06
CA PHE A 125 2.83 -9.57 -4.46
C PHE A 125 3.35 -8.21 -4.93
N ASP A 126 2.48 -7.34 -5.40
CA ASP A 126 2.77 -5.95 -5.67
C ASP A 126 1.53 -5.07 -5.41
N THR A 127 1.69 -3.75 -5.60
CA THR A 127 0.63 -2.79 -5.28
C THR A 127 -0.61 -2.97 -6.14
N ARG A 128 -0.47 -3.31 -7.43
CA ARG A 128 -1.61 -3.56 -8.31
C ARG A 128 -2.32 -4.85 -7.93
N ASP A 129 -1.56 -5.92 -7.65
CA ASP A 129 -2.12 -7.18 -7.15
C ASP A 129 -3.00 -6.93 -5.91
N SER A 130 -2.49 -6.17 -4.92
CA SER A 130 -3.23 -5.82 -3.70
C SER A 130 -4.54 -5.08 -4.01
N CYS A 131 -4.52 -4.09 -4.93
CA CYS A 131 -5.72 -3.33 -5.31
C CYS A 131 -6.73 -4.19 -6.09
N VAL A 132 -6.27 -4.97 -7.08
CA VAL A 132 -7.15 -5.87 -7.86
C VAL A 132 -7.79 -6.91 -6.96
N ARG A 133 -7.01 -7.49 -6.03
CA ARG A 133 -7.51 -8.50 -5.09
C ARG A 133 -8.47 -7.89 -4.05
N ALA A 134 -8.17 -6.70 -3.51
CA ALA A 134 -9.11 -5.98 -2.66
C ALA A 134 -10.47 -5.83 -3.34
N LYS A 135 -10.50 -5.48 -4.64
CA LYS A 135 -11.73 -5.35 -5.43
C LYS A 135 -12.40 -6.68 -5.76
N ARG A 136 -11.66 -7.60 -6.40
CA ARG A 136 -12.23 -8.78 -7.05
C ARG A 136 -12.33 -10.00 -6.11
N VAL A 137 -11.42 -10.11 -5.14
CA VAL A 137 -11.38 -11.24 -4.21
C VAL A 137 -12.12 -10.90 -2.91
N PHE A 138 -11.92 -9.70 -2.39
CA PHE A 138 -12.50 -9.29 -1.09
C PHE A 138 -13.71 -8.35 -1.22
N GLY A 139 -14.16 -8.02 -2.43
CA GLY A 139 -15.39 -7.25 -2.66
C GLY A 139 -15.34 -5.79 -2.18
N VAL A 140 -14.15 -5.21 -2.03
CA VAL A 140 -14.00 -3.86 -1.49
C VAL A 140 -14.32 -2.80 -2.53
N ASP A 141 -15.31 -1.96 -2.28
CA ASP A 141 -15.73 -0.86 -3.15
C ASP A 141 -15.13 0.49 -2.72
N GLU A 142 -14.84 0.66 -1.43
CA GLU A 142 -14.27 1.88 -0.87
C GLU A 142 -13.23 1.56 0.20
N LEU A 143 -12.12 2.28 0.20
CA LEU A 143 -11.06 2.07 1.20
C LEU A 143 -10.18 3.29 1.46
N VAL A 144 -9.48 3.27 2.61
CA VAL A 144 -8.32 4.11 2.89
C VAL A 144 -7.06 3.28 2.64
N VAL A 145 -6.17 3.71 1.74
CA VAL A 145 -4.83 3.11 1.58
C VAL A 145 -3.88 3.71 2.58
N VAL A 146 -3.09 2.86 3.24
CA VAL A 146 -2.02 3.28 4.15
C VAL A 146 -0.67 2.78 3.66
N THR A 147 0.26 3.70 3.46
CA THR A 147 1.67 3.43 3.12
C THR A 147 2.51 4.70 3.34
N GLN A 148 3.84 4.66 3.02
CA GLN A 148 4.69 5.85 3.15
C GLN A 148 4.38 6.92 2.10
N GLN A 149 4.71 8.16 2.43
CA GLN A 149 4.45 9.35 1.61
C GLN A 149 5.01 9.25 0.18
N PHE A 150 6.16 8.64 -0.03
CA PHE A 150 6.72 8.49 -1.38
C PHE A 150 5.92 7.51 -2.27
N HIS A 151 5.14 6.61 -1.66
CA HIS A 151 4.40 5.53 -2.32
C HIS A 151 2.89 5.81 -2.47
N ILE A 152 2.32 6.67 -1.60
CA ILE A 152 0.86 6.81 -1.45
C ILE A 152 0.14 7.19 -2.74
N ASN A 153 0.70 8.11 -3.54
CA ASN A 153 0.09 8.54 -4.78
C ASN A 153 -0.10 7.37 -5.77
N ARG A 154 0.93 6.52 -5.93
CA ARG A 154 0.84 5.36 -6.83
C ARG A 154 -0.14 4.31 -6.30
N ALA A 155 -0.17 4.10 -5.01
CA ALA A 155 -1.09 3.15 -4.38
C ALA A 155 -2.56 3.57 -4.58
N VAL A 156 -2.89 4.84 -4.31
CA VAL A 156 -4.24 5.39 -4.53
C VAL A 156 -4.62 5.36 -6.01
N ALA A 157 -3.72 5.79 -6.92
CA ALA A 157 -3.99 5.78 -8.35
C ALA A 157 -4.31 4.37 -8.88
N LEU A 158 -3.57 3.34 -8.41
CA LEU A 158 -3.80 1.95 -8.81
C LEU A 158 -5.10 1.38 -8.24
N CYS A 159 -5.46 1.69 -6.98
CA CYS A 159 -6.73 1.24 -6.41
C CYS A 159 -7.93 1.93 -7.10
N ARG A 160 -7.81 3.20 -7.46
CA ARG A 160 -8.86 3.92 -8.23
C ARG A 160 -9.01 3.37 -9.65
N GLU A 161 -7.91 3.00 -10.28
CA GLU A 161 -7.92 2.41 -11.63
C GLU A 161 -8.73 1.11 -11.68
N VAL A 162 -8.66 0.27 -10.67
CA VAL A 162 -9.46 -0.97 -10.60
C VAL A 162 -10.91 -0.74 -10.12
N GLY A 163 -11.35 0.51 -10.01
CA GLY A 163 -12.72 0.87 -9.68
C GLY A 163 -13.05 0.86 -8.17
N ILE A 164 -12.06 1.11 -7.31
CA ILE A 164 -12.26 1.34 -5.87
C ILE A 164 -12.32 2.85 -5.60
N ASP A 165 -13.29 3.32 -4.81
CA ASP A 165 -13.27 4.68 -4.26
C ASP A 165 -12.18 4.75 -3.16
N ALA A 166 -10.93 4.96 -3.62
CA ALA A 166 -9.76 4.95 -2.77
C ALA A 166 -9.30 6.36 -2.39
N VAL A 167 -9.04 6.54 -1.10
CA VAL A 167 -8.33 7.69 -0.54
C VAL A 167 -7.07 7.21 0.18
N GLY A 168 -6.13 8.09 0.46
CA GLY A 168 -4.86 7.70 1.07
C GLY A 168 -4.50 8.50 2.30
N VAL A 169 -3.88 7.83 3.27
CA VAL A 169 -3.21 8.47 4.40
C VAL A 169 -1.76 7.98 4.43
N ALA A 170 -0.82 8.93 4.46
CA ALA A 170 0.59 8.63 4.31
C ALA A 170 1.33 8.69 5.64
N ASP A 171 2.20 7.70 5.89
CA ASP A 171 3.17 7.76 6.97
C ASP A 171 4.43 8.54 6.56
N GLU A 172 4.91 9.41 7.44
CA GLU A 172 6.19 10.12 7.36
C GLU A 172 7.05 9.90 8.61
N SER A 173 6.59 9.18 9.63
CA SER A 173 7.27 9.03 10.92
C SER A 173 8.65 8.38 10.80
N VAL A 174 8.80 7.44 9.84
CA VAL A 174 10.06 6.73 9.57
C VAL A 174 11.02 7.47 8.64
N ARG A 175 10.77 8.74 8.34
CA ARG A 175 11.65 9.58 7.51
C ARG A 175 13.04 9.80 8.13
N VAL A 176 13.17 9.57 9.43
CA VAL A 176 14.46 9.57 10.14
C VAL A 176 15.43 8.54 9.57
N HIS A 177 14.95 7.48 8.95
CA HIS A 177 15.75 6.50 8.21
C HIS A 177 16.05 7.00 6.79
N GLU A 178 16.83 8.09 6.68
CA GLU A 178 17.03 8.84 5.43
C GLU A 178 17.46 7.99 4.23
N TRP A 179 18.35 7.02 4.42
CA TRP A 179 18.83 6.18 3.33
C TRP A 179 17.70 5.31 2.74
N GLN A 180 16.98 4.59 3.59
CA GLN A 180 15.89 3.72 3.17
C GLN A 180 14.74 4.54 2.56
N TRP A 181 14.46 5.72 3.12
CA TRP A 181 13.50 6.67 2.60
C TRP A 181 13.86 7.14 1.18
N ARG A 182 15.09 7.61 1.00
CA ARG A 182 15.59 8.08 -0.31
C ARG A 182 15.63 6.95 -1.33
N TYR A 183 16.02 5.75 -0.93
CA TYR A 183 15.98 4.56 -1.78
C TYR A 183 14.54 4.27 -2.22
N GLY A 184 13.58 4.24 -1.31
CA GLY A 184 12.15 4.08 -1.62
C GLY A 184 11.65 5.14 -2.61
N ALA A 185 11.90 6.42 -2.31
CA ALA A 185 11.50 7.53 -3.18
C ALA A 185 12.12 7.47 -4.59
N THR A 186 13.39 7.03 -4.70
CA THR A 186 14.04 6.87 -6.00
C THR A 186 13.44 5.71 -6.79
N ARG A 187 13.15 4.59 -6.13
CA ARG A 187 12.52 3.42 -6.75
C ARG A 187 11.14 3.74 -7.34
N GLU A 188 10.42 4.71 -6.77
CA GLU A 188 9.09 5.10 -7.26
C GLU A 188 9.10 5.62 -8.70
N TYR A 189 10.20 6.18 -9.21
CA TYR A 189 10.29 6.59 -10.62
C TYR A 189 10.09 5.39 -11.56
N LEU A 190 10.76 4.27 -11.29
CA LEU A 190 10.61 3.04 -12.07
C LEU A 190 9.29 2.33 -11.78
N ALA A 191 8.84 2.35 -10.52
CA ALA A 191 7.57 1.76 -10.11
C ALA A 191 6.36 2.45 -10.77
N ASN A 192 6.41 3.78 -10.98
CA ASN A 192 5.38 4.50 -11.71
C ASN A 192 5.31 4.09 -13.19
N ILE A 193 6.47 3.84 -13.83
CA ILE A 193 6.51 3.34 -15.22
C ILE A 193 5.89 1.95 -15.28
N LYS A 194 6.26 1.05 -14.33
CA LYS A 194 5.66 -0.29 -14.25
C LYS A 194 4.15 -0.19 -14.04
N ALA A 195 3.68 0.66 -13.12
CA ALA A 195 2.26 0.85 -12.86
C ALA A 195 1.49 1.27 -14.12
N LEU A 196 2.02 2.26 -14.87
CA LEU A 196 1.42 2.69 -16.13
C LEU A 196 1.39 1.58 -17.18
N TRP A 197 2.44 0.77 -17.25
CA TRP A 197 2.51 -0.40 -18.13
C TRP A 197 1.47 -1.45 -17.75
N ASP A 198 1.38 -1.81 -16.46
CA ASP A 198 0.44 -2.81 -15.95
C ASP A 198 -1.03 -2.38 -16.19
N VAL A 199 -1.31 -1.09 -16.05
CA VAL A 199 -2.63 -0.51 -16.35
C VAL A 199 -2.93 -0.53 -17.85
N PHE A 200 -1.98 -0.11 -18.67
CA PHE A 200 -2.17 -0.03 -20.12
C PHE A 200 -2.46 -1.40 -20.77
N TRP A 201 -1.82 -2.44 -20.25
CA TRP A 201 -1.98 -3.82 -20.75
C TRP A 201 -2.98 -4.64 -19.94
N ASP A 202 -3.65 -4.04 -18.97
CA ASP A 202 -4.58 -4.69 -18.03
C ASP A 202 -4.01 -6.02 -17.48
N VAL A 203 -2.78 -5.92 -16.94
CA VAL A 203 -2.05 -7.09 -16.46
C VAL A 203 -2.79 -7.70 -15.27
N ASP A 204 -3.22 -8.95 -15.38
CA ASP A 204 -3.83 -9.68 -14.29
C ASP A 204 -2.86 -9.89 -13.11
N PRO A 205 -3.37 -9.96 -11.87
CA PRO A 205 -2.55 -10.28 -10.71
C PRO A 205 -1.95 -11.69 -10.83
N ARG A 206 -0.78 -11.89 -10.23
CA ARG A 206 -0.08 -13.20 -10.26
C ARG A 206 -0.95 -14.35 -9.74
N SER A 207 -1.82 -14.05 -8.77
CA SER A 207 -2.76 -15.00 -8.20
C SER A 207 -4.05 -14.27 -7.86
N LEU A 208 -5.11 -14.45 -8.65
CA LEU A 208 -6.39 -13.87 -8.34
C LEU A 208 -7.11 -14.68 -7.24
N GLY A 209 -7.26 -15.98 -7.44
CA GLY A 209 -8.00 -16.84 -6.51
C GLY A 209 -9.52 -16.67 -6.60
N PRO A 210 -10.29 -17.45 -5.84
CA PRO A 210 -11.73 -17.30 -5.70
C PRO A 210 -12.09 -16.08 -4.83
N TYR A 211 -13.38 -15.72 -4.84
CA TYR A 211 -13.93 -14.74 -3.92
C TYR A 211 -13.83 -15.23 -2.46
N GLU A 212 -13.44 -14.33 -1.55
CA GLU A 212 -13.29 -14.59 -0.12
C GLU A 212 -14.19 -13.65 0.68
N THR A 213 -15.02 -14.21 1.55
CA THR A 213 -15.99 -13.46 2.38
C THR A 213 -15.36 -12.78 3.60
N GLY A 214 -14.05 -12.90 3.78
CA GLY A 214 -13.35 -12.43 4.99
C GLY A 214 -13.65 -10.96 5.34
N VAL A 215 -13.69 -10.07 4.36
CA VAL A 215 -14.01 -8.65 4.57
C VAL A 215 -15.51 -8.47 4.87
N ASP A 216 -16.39 -9.15 4.14
CA ASP A 216 -17.85 -9.09 4.37
C ASP A 216 -18.22 -9.57 5.79
N ASP A 217 -17.63 -10.69 6.21
CA ASP A 217 -17.82 -11.26 7.53
C ASP A 217 -17.29 -10.31 8.63
N ALA A 218 -16.13 -9.70 8.44
CA ALA A 218 -15.55 -8.75 9.36
C ALA A 218 -16.40 -7.47 9.47
N LEU A 219 -16.89 -6.94 8.35
CA LEU A 219 -17.80 -5.79 8.32
C LEU A 219 -19.11 -6.10 9.05
N THR A 220 -19.69 -7.27 8.83
CA THR A 220 -20.91 -7.71 9.52
C THR A 220 -20.71 -7.79 11.04
N ARG A 221 -19.59 -8.37 11.49
CA ARG A 221 -19.24 -8.47 12.92
C ARG A 221 -19.00 -7.10 13.53
N SER A 222 -18.35 -6.18 12.81
CA SER A 222 -18.10 -4.82 13.29
C SER A 222 -19.39 -4.05 13.58
N LEU A 223 -20.45 -4.29 12.82
CA LEU A 223 -21.76 -3.68 13.05
C LEU A 223 -22.47 -4.28 14.28
N THR A 224 -22.36 -5.58 14.49
CA THR A 224 -22.99 -6.28 15.63
C THR A 224 -22.18 -6.15 16.93
N GLY A 225 -20.87 -5.92 16.83
CA GLY A 225 -19.95 -5.74 17.96
C GLY A 225 -19.92 -4.32 18.52
N ALA A 226 -20.23 -3.30 17.71
CA ALA A 226 -20.25 -1.89 18.12
C ALA A 226 -21.18 -1.60 19.30
N GLU A 227 -22.14 -2.48 19.58
CA GLU A 227 -23.02 -2.40 20.76
C GLU A 227 -22.36 -2.88 22.08
N ARG A 228 -21.13 -3.46 22.04
CA ARG A 228 -20.61 -4.20 23.20
C ARG A 228 -19.34 -3.69 23.86
N HIS A 229 -18.45 -2.93 23.20
CA HIS A 229 -17.22 -2.44 23.86
C HIS A 229 -16.72 -1.10 23.28
N PRO A 230 -16.59 -0.04 24.12
CA PRO A 230 -15.73 1.09 23.78
C PRO A 230 -14.26 0.62 23.78
N VAL A 231 -13.55 0.87 22.69
CA VAL A 231 -12.11 0.58 22.56
C VAL A 231 -11.37 1.37 23.67
N ARG A 232 -10.64 0.67 24.54
CA ARG A 232 -9.74 1.33 25.50
C ARG A 232 -8.44 1.68 24.77
N PRO A 233 -7.91 2.90 24.90
CA PRO A 233 -6.58 3.20 24.41
C PRO A 233 -5.56 2.28 25.12
N VAL A 234 -4.83 1.48 24.35
CA VAL A 234 -3.72 0.69 24.84
C VAL A 234 -2.45 1.48 24.55
N GLU A 235 -1.70 1.83 25.59
CA GLU A 235 -0.35 2.37 25.40
C GLU A 235 0.48 1.35 24.64
N ALA A 236 1.07 1.78 23.50
CA ALA A 236 1.82 0.91 22.62
C ALA A 236 3.07 0.38 23.34
N PRO A 237 3.24 -0.94 23.50
CA PRO A 237 4.33 -1.53 24.29
C PRO A 237 5.71 -1.49 23.61
N TRP A 238 5.85 -0.88 22.42
CA TRP A 238 7.03 -1.07 21.56
C TRP A 238 7.92 0.17 21.39
N HIS A 239 7.75 1.23 22.20
CA HIS A 239 8.59 2.45 22.10
C HIS A 239 9.98 2.33 22.75
N HIS A 240 10.44 1.14 23.12
CA HIS A 240 11.76 0.96 23.71
C HIS A 240 12.67 0.13 22.79
N GLY A 241 13.62 0.79 22.12
CA GLY A 241 14.80 0.14 21.59
C GLY A 241 15.08 0.23 20.08
N TRP A 242 14.99 1.40 19.51
CA TRP A 242 15.49 1.63 18.13
C TRP A 242 16.76 2.51 18.09
N ASP A 243 17.44 2.65 19.26
CA ASP A 243 18.76 3.28 19.34
C ASP A 243 19.83 2.17 19.27
N GLU A 244 20.20 1.72 18.03
CA GLU A 244 21.52 1.18 17.65
C GLU A 244 21.60 0.99 16.12
#